data_00f2f5e4c8abbf3b71283da606873d09
#
_entry.id   00f2f5e4c8abbf3b71283da606873d09
#
_cell.length_a   1.000
_cell.length_b   1.000
_cell.length_c   1.000
_cell.angle_alpha   90.00
_cell.angle_beta   90.00
_cell.angle_gamma   90.00
#
_symmetry.space_group_name_H-M   'P 1'
#
loop_
_entity.id
_entity.type
_entity.pdbx_description
1 polymer ?
#
loop_
_entity_poly.entity_id
_entity_poly.type
_entity_poly.pdbx_seq_one_letter_code
_entity_poly.pdbx_strand_id
1 'polypeptide(L)'
;MAELVDAVHSKCTDFGHLGSSPSAPTAIMGTYNRYPLTLVSGRGCWLRDDQGHRYLDAVAGIATCTLGHSDRVMRRALKDQLNRLQHVSNLYQIPEQEQLARWLVNNSCTDSVFFCNSGAEANEAAIKLARLKGNKAGLKNPSVLVMDGSFHGRTMATLTATGNRKVHAGFEPLLSGFARAPFDDVAAVQQIADNNPEVVALLVEPILGEGGIYIASDGYLEALRKICDAHDWLMMLDE
;
A
#
# COMPACT_ATOMS: atom_id res chain seq x y z
N MET A 1 -19.35 17.43 13.19
CA MET A 1 -18.77 16.09 13.36
C MET A 1 -19.81 14.96 13.38
N ALA A 2 -20.95 15.10 14.01
CA ALA A 2 -22.03 14.10 13.99
C ALA A 2 -22.63 13.88 12.59
N GLU A 3 -22.87 14.93 11.82
CA GLU A 3 -23.42 14.83 10.46
C GLU A 3 -22.48 14.15 9.45
N LEU A 4 -21.15 14.26 9.63
CA LEU A 4 -20.19 13.56 8.78
C LEU A 4 -20.19 12.04 9.06
N VAL A 5 -20.43 11.65 10.31
CA VAL A 5 -20.54 10.24 10.73
C VAL A 5 -21.80 9.60 10.16
N ASP A 6 -22.91 10.34 10.12
CA ASP A 6 -24.18 9.84 9.55
C ASP A 6 -24.11 9.71 8.02
N ALA A 7 -23.45 10.64 7.32
CA ALA A 7 -23.26 10.54 5.86
C ALA A 7 -22.36 9.35 5.45
N VAL A 8 -21.37 9.02 6.25
CA VAL A 8 -20.51 7.83 6.02
C VAL A 8 -21.27 6.56 6.36
N HIS A 9 -22.09 6.58 7.41
CA HIS A 9 -22.89 5.42 7.83
C HIS A 9 -23.95 5.04 6.78
N SER A 10 -24.67 6.01 6.19
CA SER A 10 -25.70 5.74 5.20
C SER A 10 -25.15 5.19 3.87
N LYS A 11 -23.92 5.55 3.48
CA LYS A 11 -23.28 5.05 2.26
C LYS A 11 -22.59 3.70 2.42
N CYS A 12 -22.16 3.34 3.63
CA CYS A 12 -21.57 2.03 3.91
C CYS A 12 -22.59 0.89 3.95
N THR A 13 -23.90 1.18 4.09
CA THR A 13 -24.98 0.17 4.08
C THR A 13 -25.40 -0.26 2.68
N ASP A 14 -25.08 0.52 1.64
CA ASP A 14 -25.47 0.23 0.24
C ASP A 14 -24.51 -0.68 -0.53
N PHE A 15 -23.40 -1.13 0.08
CA PHE A 15 -22.58 -2.18 -0.50
C PHE A 15 -23.26 -3.55 -0.35
N GLY A 16 -23.94 -3.96 -1.42
CA GLY A 16 -24.78 -5.11 -1.63
C GLY A 16 -24.63 -6.28 -0.65
N HIS A 17 -25.72 -6.61 0.03
CA HIS A 17 -25.88 -7.77 0.87
C HIS A 17 -25.66 -9.07 0.07
N LEU A 18 -24.49 -9.68 0.23
CA LEU A 18 -24.35 -11.13 0.14
C LEU A 18 -24.57 -11.67 1.55
N GLY A 19 -25.73 -12.30 1.76
CA GLY A 19 -26.29 -12.85 2.95
C GLY A 19 -25.35 -13.19 4.11
N SER A 20 -25.22 -12.28 5.06
CA SER A 20 -24.75 -12.59 6.40
C SER A 20 -25.83 -12.21 7.41
N SER A 21 -26.11 -13.10 8.34
CA SER A 21 -26.97 -12.81 9.50
C SER A 21 -26.52 -11.52 10.17
N PRO A 22 -27.44 -10.71 10.72
CA PRO A 22 -27.05 -9.48 11.39
C PRO A 22 -26.11 -9.81 12.55
N SER A 23 -24.84 -9.45 12.43
CA SER A 23 -23.90 -9.49 13.54
C SER A 23 -24.40 -8.58 14.66
N ALA A 24 -24.12 -8.93 15.92
CA ALA A 24 -24.42 -8.09 17.06
C ALA A 24 -23.93 -6.64 16.83
N PRO A 25 -24.64 -5.62 17.32
CA PRO A 25 -24.25 -4.23 17.15
C PRO A 25 -22.79 -4.02 17.61
N THR A 26 -21.95 -3.51 16.73
CA THR A 26 -20.54 -3.23 17.01
C THR A 26 -20.31 -1.72 17.05
N ALA A 27 -19.45 -1.26 17.96
CA ALA A 27 -18.99 0.14 17.98
C ALA A 27 -17.98 0.47 16.86
N ILE A 28 -17.58 -0.53 16.05
CA ILE A 28 -16.61 -0.34 14.97
C ILE A 28 -17.38 0.02 13.69
N MET A 29 -16.95 1.10 13.04
CA MET A 29 -17.53 1.56 11.77
C MET A 29 -17.56 0.42 10.74
N GLY A 30 -18.66 0.25 10.04
CA GLY A 30 -18.91 -0.80 9.05
C GLY A 30 -18.19 -0.59 7.71
N THR A 31 -16.90 -0.29 7.72
CA THR A 31 -16.07 -0.07 6.52
C THR A 31 -15.63 -1.36 5.83
N TYR A 32 -15.80 -2.50 6.49
CA TYR A 32 -15.44 -3.83 5.99
C TYR A 32 -16.56 -4.85 6.24
N ASN A 33 -16.74 -5.74 5.28
CA ASN A 33 -17.60 -6.92 5.45
C ASN A 33 -16.82 -7.97 6.25
N ARG A 34 -17.07 -8.05 7.56
CA ARG A 34 -16.38 -9.02 8.44
C ARG A 34 -17.04 -10.37 8.38
N TYR A 35 -16.23 -11.43 8.35
CA TYR A 35 -16.74 -12.78 8.59
C TYR A 35 -17.27 -12.86 10.03
N PRO A 36 -18.36 -13.63 10.30
CA PRO A 36 -18.91 -13.82 11.62
C PRO A 36 -18.04 -14.80 12.45
N LEU A 37 -16.78 -14.42 12.64
CA LEU A 37 -15.76 -15.25 13.28
C LEU A 37 -14.94 -14.38 14.24
N THR A 38 -14.89 -14.76 15.52
CA THR A 38 -14.13 -14.07 16.55
C THR A 38 -12.82 -14.82 16.83
N LEU A 39 -11.73 -14.38 16.20
CA LEU A 39 -10.41 -14.96 16.41
C LEU A 39 -9.77 -14.38 17.67
N VAL A 40 -9.35 -15.25 18.62
CA VAL A 40 -8.83 -14.83 19.93
C VAL A 40 -7.37 -15.18 20.17
N SER A 41 -6.81 -16.15 19.43
CA SER A 41 -5.40 -16.53 19.58
C SER A 41 -4.83 -17.14 18.31
N GLY A 42 -3.48 -17.11 18.19
CA GLY A 42 -2.79 -17.74 17.09
C GLY A 42 -1.38 -18.21 17.45
N ARG A 43 -0.90 -19.25 16.77
CA ARG A 43 0.46 -19.75 16.91
C ARG A 43 0.94 -20.36 15.58
N GLY A 44 2.05 -19.85 15.04
CA GLY A 44 2.51 -20.22 13.71
C GLY A 44 1.45 -19.89 12.67
N CYS A 45 1.06 -20.83 11.84
CA CYS A 45 0.00 -20.68 10.84
C CYS A 45 -1.41 -21.07 11.33
N TRP A 46 -1.61 -21.24 12.63
CA TRP A 46 -2.88 -21.68 13.20
C TRP A 46 -3.54 -20.60 14.05
N LEU A 47 -4.82 -20.36 13.80
CA LEU A 47 -5.69 -19.49 14.58
C LEU A 47 -6.72 -20.29 15.38
N ARG A 48 -7.26 -19.68 16.44
CA ARG A 48 -8.38 -20.22 17.23
C ARG A 48 -9.42 -19.13 17.43
N ASP A 49 -10.69 -19.54 17.35
CA ASP A 49 -11.82 -18.68 17.70
C ASP A 49 -12.14 -18.75 19.20
N ASP A 50 -13.13 -17.99 19.62
CA ASP A 50 -13.65 -17.93 20.99
C ASP A 50 -14.39 -19.21 21.43
N GLN A 51 -14.73 -20.11 20.49
CA GLN A 51 -15.31 -21.42 20.73
C GLN A 51 -14.27 -22.55 20.77
N GLY A 52 -12.97 -22.21 20.48
CA GLY A 52 -11.88 -23.17 20.52
C GLY A 52 -11.62 -23.89 19.19
N HIS A 53 -12.36 -23.61 18.12
CA HIS A 53 -12.10 -24.19 16.82
C HIS A 53 -10.76 -23.69 16.26
N ARG A 54 -10.12 -24.53 15.46
CA ARG A 54 -8.83 -24.22 14.84
C ARG A 54 -8.99 -23.97 13.35
N TYR A 55 -8.26 -22.95 12.86
CA TYR A 55 -8.22 -22.56 11.45
C TYR A 55 -6.79 -22.48 10.98
N LEU A 56 -6.52 -22.96 9.76
CA LEU A 56 -5.28 -22.69 9.06
C LEU A 56 -5.35 -21.26 8.48
N ASP A 57 -4.45 -20.40 8.89
CA ASP A 57 -4.37 -19.03 8.38
C ASP A 57 -3.55 -18.97 7.09
N ALA A 58 -4.24 -19.06 5.95
CA ALA A 58 -3.65 -18.88 4.64
C ALA A 58 -3.70 -17.41 4.15
N VAL A 59 -4.30 -16.51 4.94
CA VAL A 59 -4.39 -15.07 4.63
C VAL A 59 -3.23 -14.29 5.28
N ALA A 60 -2.76 -14.76 6.44
CA ALA A 60 -1.64 -14.18 7.19
C ALA A 60 -1.75 -12.66 7.38
N GLY A 61 -2.98 -12.15 7.67
CA GLY A 61 -3.22 -10.71 7.80
C GLY A 61 -3.01 -9.93 6.50
N ILE A 62 -3.35 -10.53 5.36
CA ILE A 62 -3.06 -10.07 4.00
C ILE A 62 -1.52 -9.95 3.83
N ALA A 63 -0.85 -11.12 3.95
CA ALA A 63 0.60 -11.31 3.81
C ALA A 63 1.49 -10.49 4.79
N THR A 64 0.94 -9.95 5.87
CA THR A 64 1.72 -9.17 6.86
C THR A 64 2.33 -10.01 7.98
N CYS A 65 1.73 -11.15 8.33
CA CYS A 65 2.20 -12.05 9.39
C CYS A 65 3.16 -13.12 8.86
N THR A 66 4.22 -12.75 8.15
CA THR A 66 5.13 -13.65 7.46
C THR A 66 5.88 -14.63 8.37
N LEU A 67 6.13 -14.26 9.63
CA LEU A 67 6.73 -15.14 10.65
C LEU A 67 5.71 -16.03 11.37
N GLY A 68 4.43 -15.90 11.02
CA GLY A 68 3.32 -16.55 11.72
C GLY A 68 2.98 -15.89 13.06
N HIS A 69 1.90 -16.36 13.65
CA HIS A 69 1.36 -15.82 14.91
C HIS A 69 2.23 -16.19 16.09
N SER A 70 2.42 -15.26 17.02
CA SER A 70 3.12 -15.45 18.29
C SER A 70 4.55 -15.98 18.15
N ASP A 71 5.29 -15.56 17.12
CA ASP A 71 6.70 -15.93 16.95
C ASP A 71 7.50 -15.60 18.20
N ARG A 72 8.35 -16.55 18.61
CA ARG A 72 9.08 -16.45 19.87
C ARG A 72 10.16 -15.37 19.85
N VAL A 73 10.87 -15.25 18.72
CA VAL A 73 11.99 -14.29 18.59
C VAL A 73 11.45 -12.87 18.56
N MET A 74 10.44 -12.62 17.73
CA MET A 74 9.76 -11.31 17.65
C MET A 74 9.17 -10.90 19.00
N ARG A 75 8.44 -11.80 19.67
CA ARG A 75 7.86 -11.51 20.99
C ARG A 75 8.92 -11.13 22.03
N ARG A 76 10.07 -11.83 22.04
CA ARG A 76 11.17 -11.52 22.97
C ARG A 76 11.75 -10.15 22.66
N ALA A 77 12.08 -9.88 21.40
CA ALA A 77 12.65 -8.60 20.99
C ALA A 77 11.72 -7.42 21.33
N LEU A 78 10.41 -7.55 21.05
CA LEU A 78 9.42 -6.53 21.40
C LEU A 78 9.33 -6.31 22.94
N LYS A 79 9.30 -7.39 23.72
CA LYS A 79 9.25 -7.30 25.18
C LYS A 79 10.51 -6.61 25.74
N ASP A 80 11.69 -6.96 25.23
CA ASP A 80 12.93 -6.37 25.68
C ASP A 80 12.98 -4.88 25.30
N GLN A 81 12.52 -4.50 24.11
CA GLN A 81 12.47 -3.09 23.68
C GLN A 81 11.43 -2.26 24.45
N LEU A 82 10.26 -2.81 24.75
CA LEU A 82 9.23 -2.14 25.57
C LEU A 82 9.73 -1.78 26.98
N ASN A 83 10.67 -2.56 27.53
CA ASN A 83 11.30 -2.27 28.82
C ASN A 83 12.41 -1.23 28.75
N ARG A 84 12.83 -0.79 27.54
CA ARG A 84 13.92 0.16 27.33
C ARG A 84 13.39 1.51 26.84
N LEU A 85 12.82 1.53 25.65
CA LEU A 85 12.42 2.76 24.98
C LEU A 85 11.32 2.46 23.97
N GLN A 86 10.20 3.18 24.05
CA GLN A 86 9.05 2.96 23.16
C GLN A 86 9.05 3.94 21.98
N HIS A 87 9.21 5.24 22.25
CA HIS A 87 9.16 6.28 21.22
C HIS A 87 9.86 7.56 21.67
N VAL A 88 10.59 8.19 20.75
CA VAL A 88 11.28 9.48 21.03
C VAL A 88 11.16 10.49 19.88
N SER A 89 10.35 10.25 18.86
CA SER A 89 10.27 11.08 17.66
C SER A 89 11.54 11.04 16.78
N ASN A 90 11.41 11.46 15.52
CA ASN A 90 12.52 11.61 14.57
C ASN A 90 13.47 12.79 14.90
N LEU A 91 13.27 13.47 16.02
CA LEU A 91 14.19 14.50 16.51
C LEU A 91 15.47 13.90 17.11
N TYR A 92 15.47 12.62 17.39
CA TYR A 92 16.58 11.91 18.02
C TYR A 92 17.03 10.72 17.16
N GLN A 93 18.29 10.34 17.33
CA GLN A 93 18.83 9.15 16.70
C GLN A 93 18.34 7.90 17.45
N ILE A 94 17.92 6.89 16.71
CA ILE A 94 17.44 5.61 17.23
C ILE A 94 18.34 4.51 16.66
N PRO A 95 19.18 3.85 17.49
CA PRO A 95 20.16 2.87 17.02
C PRO A 95 19.56 1.72 16.20
N GLU A 96 18.39 1.24 16.59
CA GLU A 96 17.69 0.15 15.92
C GLU A 96 17.23 0.55 14.51
N GLN A 97 16.78 1.79 14.31
CA GLN A 97 16.45 2.33 12.98
C GLN A 97 17.69 2.40 12.08
N GLU A 98 18.79 2.94 12.62
CA GLU A 98 20.04 3.06 11.87
C GLU A 98 20.60 1.68 11.49
N GLN A 99 20.55 0.71 12.40
CA GLN A 99 20.98 -0.66 12.12
C GLN A 99 20.15 -1.30 11.00
N LEU A 100 18.81 -1.14 11.04
CA LEU A 100 17.93 -1.67 10.01
C LEU A 100 18.15 -0.94 8.69
N ALA A 101 18.28 0.38 8.69
CA ALA A 101 18.54 1.16 7.49
C ALA A 101 19.85 0.71 6.81
N ARG A 102 20.94 0.54 7.56
CA ARG A 102 22.21 0.01 7.01
C ARG A 102 22.07 -1.39 6.45
N TRP A 103 21.33 -2.25 7.12
CA TRP A 103 21.09 -3.60 6.62
C TRP A 103 20.33 -3.57 5.28
N LEU A 104 19.29 -2.73 5.17
CA LEU A 104 18.52 -2.57 3.94
C LEU A 104 19.38 -2.01 2.79
N VAL A 105 20.16 -0.95 3.04
CA VAL A 105 21.06 -0.36 2.05
C VAL A 105 22.11 -1.38 1.57
N ASN A 106 22.68 -2.15 2.48
CA ASN A 106 23.70 -3.16 2.11
C ASN A 106 23.13 -4.37 1.36
N ASN A 107 21.81 -4.57 1.37
CA ASN A 107 21.14 -5.72 0.74
C ASN A 107 20.14 -5.31 -0.35
N SER A 108 20.19 -4.06 -0.82
CA SER A 108 19.35 -3.56 -1.90
C SER A 108 20.15 -2.64 -2.84
N CYS A 109 19.48 -2.08 -3.82
CA CYS A 109 20.06 -1.10 -4.75
C CYS A 109 19.87 0.37 -4.28
N THR A 110 19.41 0.59 -3.04
CA THR A 110 19.11 1.93 -2.51
C THR A 110 20.23 2.47 -1.64
N ASP A 111 20.39 3.80 -1.58
CA ASP A 111 21.41 4.49 -0.79
C ASP A 111 20.88 4.99 0.56
N SER A 112 19.57 5.02 0.74
CA SER A 112 18.94 5.54 1.96
C SER A 112 17.55 4.96 2.17
N VAL A 113 17.08 5.03 3.42
CA VAL A 113 15.79 4.46 3.86
C VAL A 113 14.96 5.54 4.56
N PHE A 114 13.67 5.58 4.24
CA PHE A 114 12.66 6.35 4.96
C PHE A 114 11.71 5.39 5.67
N PHE A 115 11.56 5.53 6.99
CA PHE A 115 10.63 4.72 7.77
C PHE A 115 9.30 5.42 7.96
N CYS A 116 8.22 4.68 7.78
CA CYS A 116 6.83 5.12 7.96
C CYS A 116 5.98 4.00 8.57
N ASN A 117 4.68 4.24 8.79
CA ASN A 117 3.83 3.30 9.51
C ASN A 117 3.07 2.32 8.59
N SER A 118 3.03 2.59 7.29
CA SER A 118 2.26 1.78 6.34
C SER A 118 2.76 1.92 4.91
N GLY A 119 2.40 0.97 4.03
CA GLY A 119 2.65 1.08 2.60
C GLY A 119 1.96 2.31 1.97
N ALA A 120 0.78 2.68 2.46
CA ALA A 120 0.12 3.91 2.00
C ALA A 120 0.97 5.17 2.29
N GLU A 121 1.58 5.27 3.47
CA GLU A 121 2.50 6.39 3.80
C GLU A 121 3.79 6.33 2.97
N ALA A 122 4.31 5.14 2.67
CA ALA A 122 5.46 4.97 1.79
C ALA A 122 5.13 5.48 0.38
N ASN A 123 4.00 5.08 -0.18
CA ASN A 123 3.53 5.54 -1.49
C ASN A 123 3.23 7.05 -1.51
N GLU A 124 2.65 7.62 -0.45
CA GLU A 124 2.49 9.08 -0.29
C GLU A 124 3.86 9.80 -0.34
N ALA A 125 4.87 9.25 0.33
CA ALA A 125 6.22 9.81 0.29
C ALA A 125 6.84 9.72 -1.12
N ALA A 126 6.70 8.58 -1.79
CA ALA A 126 7.17 8.37 -3.17
C ALA A 126 6.49 9.34 -4.16
N ILE A 127 5.17 9.49 -4.09
CA ILE A 127 4.40 10.45 -4.90
C ILE A 127 4.84 11.89 -4.64
N LYS A 128 5.08 12.26 -3.37
CA LYS A 128 5.59 13.59 -3.00
C LYS A 128 6.98 13.83 -3.57
N LEU A 129 7.89 12.85 -3.53
CA LEU A 129 9.23 12.96 -4.12
C LEU A 129 9.15 13.14 -5.63
N ALA A 130 8.29 12.39 -6.32
CA ALA A 130 8.04 12.55 -7.76
C ALA A 130 7.54 13.96 -8.09
N ARG A 131 6.56 14.48 -7.38
CA ARG A 131 6.06 15.86 -7.55
C ARG A 131 7.13 16.89 -7.25
N LEU A 132 7.94 16.68 -6.21
CA LEU A 132 9.05 17.60 -5.89
C LEU A 132 10.09 17.65 -7.02
N LYS A 133 10.42 16.49 -7.63
CA LYS A 133 11.31 16.43 -8.81
C LYS A 133 10.73 17.26 -9.96
N GLY A 134 9.47 17.04 -10.32
CA GLY A 134 8.80 17.76 -11.39
C GLY A 134 8.71 19.27 -11.15
N ASN A 135 8.34 19.68 -9.93
CA ASN A 135 8.31 21.10 -9.56
C ASN A 135 9.69 21.77 -9.65
N LYS A 136 10.76 21.07 -9.23
CA LYS A 136 12.14 21.55 -9.39
C LYS A 136 12.56 21.67 -10.87
N ALA A 137 12.01 20.82 -11.74
CA ALA A 137 12.20 20.90 -13.18
C ALA A 137 11.31 21.96 -13.85
N GLY A 138 10.46 22.67 -13.11
CA GLY A 138 9.59 23.73 -13.62
C GLY A 138 8.31 23.25 -14.31
N LEU A 139 7.94 21.98 -14.16
CA LEU A 139 6.68 21.44 -14.69
C LEU A 139 5.48 22.02 -13.92
N LYS A 140 4.39 22.28 -14.64
CA LYS A 140 3.19 22.91 -14.05
C LYS A 140 2.31 21.90 -13.32
N ASN A 141 2.21 20.68 -13.86
CA ASN A 141 1.36 19.60 -13.32
C ASN A 141 2.11 18.26 -13.31
N PRO A 142 3.21 18.13 -12.53
CA PRO A 142 3.99 16.91 -12.54
C PRO A 142 3.10 15.72 -12.22
N SER A 143 3.13 14.72 -13.08
CA SER A 143 2.24 13.56 -13.05
C SER A 143 2.99 12.27 -12.79
N VAL A 144 2.33 11.35 -12.11
CA VAL A 144 2.80 9.97 -11.88
C VAL A 144 2.00 9.03 -12.78
N LEU A 145 2.68 8.22 -13.57
CA LEU A 145 2.07 7.14 -14.33
C LEU A 145 1.84 5.93 -13.41
N VAL A 146 0.61 5.41 -13.40
CA VAL A 146 0.19 4.27 -12.58
C VAL A 146 -0.51 3.22 -13.44
N MET A 147 -0.65 1.98 -12.94
CA MET A 147 -1.20 0.88 -13.70
C MET A 147 -2.66 0.59 -13.36
N ASP A 148 -3.43 0.14 -14.35
CA ASP A 148 -4.75 -0.43 -14.11
C ASP A 148 -4.64 -1.71 -13.27
N GLY A 149 -5.62 -1.93 -12.40
CA GLY A 149 -5.65 -3.09 -11.50
C GLY A 149 -4.73 -2.99 -10.28
N SER A 150 -3.89 -1.94 -10.17
CA SER A 150 -2.98 -1.74 -9.03
C SER A 150 -3.71 -1.38 -7.74
N PHE A 151 -3.02 -1.62 -6.61
CA PHE A 151 -3.43 -1.16 -5.29
C PHE A 151 -2.27 -0.49 -4.57
N HIS A 152 -2.40 0.81 -4.26
CA HIS A 152 -1.34 1.61 -3.65
C HIS A 152 -1.71 2.18 -2.28
N GLY A 153 -2.93 1.95 -1.80
CA GLY A 153 -3.43 2.44 -0.51
C GLY A 153 -4.79 3.14 -0.61
N ARG A 154 -5.22 3.72 0.51
CA ARG A 154 -6.56 4.35 0.64
C ARG A 154 -6.52 5.79 1.14
N THR A 155 -5.37 6.44 1.23
CA THR A 155 -5.25 7.88 1.39
C THR A 155 -5.57 8.57 0.06
N MET A 156 -5.87 9.86 0.04
CA MET A 156 -6.36 10.52 -1.18
C MET A 156 -5.43 10.38 -2.38
N ALA A 157 -4.10 10.49 -2.21
CA ALA A 157 -3.19 10.32 -3.34
C ALA A 157 -3.02 8.84 -3.71
N THR A 158 -2.86 7.95 -2.76
CA THR A 158 -2.72 6.51 -3.03
C THR A 158 -4.03 5.89 -3.53
N LEU A 159 -5.19 6.38 -3.06
CA LEU A 159 -6.50 6.02 -3.61
C LEU A 159 -6.58 6.41 -5.08
N THR A 160 -6.18 7.63 -5.43
CA THR A 160 -6.16 8.09 -6.82
C THR A 160 -5.20 7.27 -7.68
N ALA A 161 -4.04 6.87 -7.14
CA ALA A 161 -3.06 6.02 -7.82
C ALA A 161 -3.59 4.59 -8.05
N THR A 162 -4.38 4.06 -7.11
CA THR A 162 -4.96 2.71 -7.18
C THR A 162 -5.77 2.50 -8.46
N GLY A 163 -5.57 1.37 -9.14
CA GLY A 163 -6.17 1.04 -10.46
C GLY A 163 -7.60 0.50 -10.42
N ASN A 164 -8.23 0.43 -9.26
CA ASN A 164 -9.56 -0.15 -9.06
C ASN A 164 -10.62 0.93 -8.91
N ARG A 165 -11.47 1.14 -9.94
CA ARG A 165 -12.54 2.15 -9.92
C ARG A 165 -13.58 1.95 -8.82
N LYS A 166 -13.78 0.72 -8.34
CA LYS A 166 -14.75 0.45 -7.27
C LYS A 166 -14.36 1.11 -5.95
N VAL A 167 -13.07 1.29 -5.68
CA VAL A 167 -12.60 1.94 -4.45
C VAL A 167 -12.57 3.48 -4.57
N HIS A 168 -12.68 4.02 -5.79
CA HIS A 168 -12.79 5.46 -6.02
C HIS A 168 -14.20 5.99 -5.76
N ALA A 169 -15.21 5.17 -6.00
CA ALA A 169 -16.61 5.56 -5.99
C ALA A 169 -17.03 6.21 -4.67
N GLY A 170 -17.52 7.44 -4.74
CA GLY A 170 -17.96 8.24 -3.60
C GLY A 170 -16.85 9.10 -2.95
N PHE A 171 -15.62 9.05 -3.45
CA PHE A 171 -14.49 9.86 -2.96
C PHE A 171 -14.00 10.89 -3.98
N GLU A 172 -14.75 11.09 -5.08
CA GLU A 172 -14.46 12.10 -6.08
C GLU A 172 -14.73 13.53 -5.53
N PRO A 173 -13.99 14.55 -6.02
CA PRO A 173 -12.99 14.50 -7.08
C PRO A 173 -11.68 13.89 -6.62
N LEU A 174 -11.11 13.01 -7.44
CA LEU A 174 -9.77 12.46 -7.21
C LEU A 174 -8.69 13.53 -7.44
N LEU A 175 -7.48 13.28 -6.97
CA LEU A 175 -6.37 14.22 -7.15
C LEU A 175 -5.91 14.26 -8.60
N SER A 176 -5.55 15.45 -9.10
CA SER A 176 -4.86 15.62 -10.38
C SER A 176 -3.39 15.16 -10.32
N GLY A 177 -2.77 15.01 -11.50
CA GLY A 177 -1.35 14.64 -11.62
C GLY A 177 -1.13 13.12 -11.60
N PHE A 178 -2.05 12.37 -12.19
CA PHE A 178 -1.92 10.93 -12.44
C PHE A 178 -2.31 10.62 -13.88
N ALA A 179 -1.44 9.88 -14.57
CA ALA A 179 -1.72 9.23 -15.84
C ALA A 179 -1.88 7.72 -15.59
N ARG A 180 -2.55 7.00 -16.50
CA ARG A 180 -2.84 5.59 -16.29
C ARG A 180 -2.60 4.78 -17.56
N ALA A 181 -1.98 3.60 -17.41
CA ALA A 181 -1.78 2.62 -18.48
C ALA A 181 -2.29 1.23 -18.05
N PRO A 182 -2.64 0.36 -19.00
CA PRO A 182 -2.85 -1.05 -18.69
C PRO A 182 -1.57 -1.69 -18.12
N PHE A 183 -1.73 -2.59 -17.15
CA PHE A 183 -0.63 -3.39 -16.65
C PHE A 183 -0.13 -4.35 -17.74
N ASP A 184 1.18 -4.57 -17.79
CA ASP A 184 1.85 -5.43 -18.77
C ASP A 184 1.75 -4.97 -20.24
N ASP A 185 1.48 -3.68 -20.48
CA ASP A 185 1.44 -3.07 -21.82
C ASP A 185 2.54 -1.99 -21.95
N VAL A 186 3.73 -2.44 -22.39
CA VAL A 186 4.89 -1.56 -22.63
C VAL A 186 4.58 -0.50 -23.70
N ALA A 187 3.80 -0.86 -24.73
CA ALA A 187 3.49 0.05 -25.83
C ALA A 187 2.62 1.23 -25.35
N ALA A 188 1.63 0.95 -24.49
CA ALA A 188 0.82 1.99 -23.88
C ALA A 188 1.66 2.94 -22.99
N VAL A 189 2.61 2.39 -22.23
CA VAL A 189 3.55 3.20 -21.42
C VAL A 189 4.42 4.08 -22.31
N GLN A 190 5.00 3.53 -23.39
CA GLN A 190 5.80 4.29 -24.35
C GLN A 190 4.98 5.41 -25.02
N GLN A 191 3.75 5.11 -25.44
CA GLN A 191 2.87 6.13 -26.02
C GLN A 191 2.60 7.29 -25.06
N ILE A 192 2.41 7.01 -23.76
CA ILE A 192 2.24 8.06 -22.75
C ILE A 192 3.55 8.84 -22.59
N ALA A 193 4.70 8.17 -22.58
CA ALA A 193 6.00 8.82 -22.47
C ALA A 193 6.27 9.80 -23.63
N ASP A 194 5.92 9.41 -24.83
CA ASP A 194 6.13 10.23 -26.04
C ASP A 194 5.18 11.44 -26.10
N ASN A 195 3.99 11.36 -25.48
CA ASN A 195 2.93 12.37 -25.65
C ASN A 195 2.59 13.17 -24.39
N ASN A 196 3.13 12.82 -23.22
CA ASN A 196 2.86 13.51 -21.97
C ASN A 196 4.13 13.96 -21.26
N PRO A 197 4.62 15.17 -21.54
CA PRO A 197 5.86 15.69 -20.94
C PRO A 197 5.75 16.03 -19.45
N GLU A 198 4.55 16.01 -18.87
CA GLU A 198 4.34 16.26 -17.44
C GLU A 198 4.58 15.01 -16.56
N VAL A 199 4.78 13.83 -17.16
CA VAL A 199 5.09 12.61 -16.40
C VAL A 199 6.53 12.65 -15.91
N VAL A 200 6.71 12.41 -14.60
CA VAL A 200 8.02 12.47 -13.91
C VAL A 200 8.38 11.18 -13.20
N ALA A 201 7.43 10.27 -13.09
CA ALA A 201 7.62 9.00 -12.40
C ALA A 201 6.61 7.96 -12.90
N LEU A 202 6.98 6.71 -12.74
CA LEU A 202 6.14 5.54 -12.91
C LEU A 202 6.05 4.81 -11.57
N LEU A 203 4.83 4.46 -11.11
CA LEU A 203 4.58 3.66 -9.93
C LEU A 203 3.92 2.35 -10.36
N VAL A 204 4.53 1.23 -10.03
CA VAL A 204 4.09 -0.11 -10.46
C VAL A 204 4.32 -1.13 -9.36
N GLU A 205 3.38 -2.07 -9.20
CA GLU A 205 3.61 -3.31 -8.44
C GLU A 205 4.34 -4.30 -9.36
N PRO A 206 5.45 -4.93 -8.95
CA PRO A 206 6.08 -6.01 -9.73
C PRO A 206 5.14 -7.20 -9.94
N ILE A 207 4.27 -7.45 -8.98
CA ILE A 207 3.19 -8.43 -9.01
C ILE A 207 1.94 -7.73 -8.50
N LEU A 208 0.90 -7.63 -9.32
CA LEU A 208 -0.39 -7.09 -8.87
C LEU A 208 -0.98 -8.00 -7.79
N GLY A 209 -1.00 -7.55 -6.53
CA GLY A 209 -1.51 -8.32 -5.40
C GLY A 209 -3.04 -8.32 -5.36
N GLU A 210 -3.64 -7.23 -4.96
CA GLU A 210 -5.10 -7.03 -4.86
C GLU A 210 -5.82 -7.16 -6.21
N GLY A 211 -5.14 -6.89 -7.31
CA GLY A 211 -5.65 -7.00 -8.66
C GLY A 211 -5.90 -8.44 -9.13
N GLY A 212 -5.45 -9.46 -8.39
CA GLY A 212 -5.70 -10.87 -8.71
C GLY A 212 -4.43 -11.74 -8.82
N ILE A 213 -3.30 -11.28 -8.29
CA ILE A 213 -1.99 -11.96 -8.31
C ILE A 213 -1.53 -12.17 -9.77
N TYR A 214 -1.43 -11.07 -10.51
CA TYR A 214 -0.92 -11.09 -11.88
C TYR A 214 0.58 -10.78 -11.88
N ILE A 215 1.35 -11.70 -12.48
CA ILE A 215 2.77 -11.54 -12.75
C ILE A 215 2.90 -10.99 -14.17
N ALA A 216 3.71 -9.95 -14.32
CA ALA A 216 3.98 -9.38 -15.64
C ALA A 216 4.77 -10.37 -16.52
N SER A 217 4.70 -10.19 -17.84
CA SER A 217 5.47 -10.95 -18.81
C SER A 217 6.98 -10.70 -18.64
N ASP A 218 7.78 -11.66 -19.07
CA ASP A 218 9.24 -11.57 -19.04
C ASP A 218 9.71 -10.31 -19.78
N GLY A 219 10.59 -9.54 -19.14
CA GLY A 219 11.16 -8.32 -19.71
C GLY A 219 10.31 -7.06 -19.54
N TYR A 220 9.12 -7.15 -18.93
CA TYR A 220 8.26 -5.97 -18.71
C TYR A 220 8.94 -4.90 -17.83
N LEU A 221 9.43 -5.28 -16.66
CA LEU A 221 10.07 -4.33 -15.74
C LEU A 221 11.36 -3.73 -16.32
N GLU A 222 12.13 -4.50 -17.08
CA GLU A 222 13.31 -4.03 -17.78
C GLU A 222 12.95 -3.03 -18.89
N ALA A 223 11.84 -3.25 -19.58
CA ALA A 223 11.33 -2.31 -20.57
C ALA A 223 10.86 -1.00 -19.91
N LEU A 224 10.13 -1.08 -18.80
CA LEU A 224 9.75 0.09 -18.01
C LEU A 224 10.97 0.87 -17.51
N ARG A 225 12.02 0.17 -17.04
CA ARG A 225 13.27 0.81 -16.61
C ARG A 225 13.91 1.61 -17.76
N LYS A 226 13.98 1.03 -18.97
CA LYS A 226 14.52 1.71 -20.16
C LYS A 226 13.72 2.96 -20.52
N ILE A 227 12.39 2.89 -20.46
CA ILE A 227 11.54 4.07 -20.71
C ILE A 227 11.80 5.15 -19.66
N CYS A 228 11.84 4.77 -18.38
CA CYS A 228 12.11 5.71 -17.30
C CYS A 228 13.48 6.37 -17.45
N ASP A 229 14.52 5.62 -17.86
CA ASP A 229 15.86 6.18 -18.09
C ASP A 229 15.89 7.15 -19.28
N ALA A 230 15.20 6.82 -20.38
CA ALA A 230 15.12 7.66 -21.57
C ALA A 230 14.40 9.00 -21.33
N HIS A 231 13.44 9.03 -20.41
CA HIS A 231 12.63 10.22 -20.11
C HIS A 231 12.96 10.89 -18.76
N ASP A 232 14.03 10.46 -18.09
CA ASP A 232 14.41 10.93 -16.75
C ASP A 232 13.29 10.79 -15.72
N TRP A 233 12.54 9.69 -15.77
CA TRP A 233 11.50 9.39 -14.80
C TRP A 233 12.03 8.62 -13.59
N LEU A 234 11.44 8.85 -12.42
CA LEU A 234 11.61 7.95 -11.29
C LEU A 234 10.83 6.67 -11.54
N MET A 235 11.47 5.52 -11.39
CA MET A 235 10.79 4.22 -11.33
C MET A 235 10.56 3.86 -9.86
N MET A 236 9.31 3.75 -9.46
CA MET A 236 8.88 3.45 -8.09
C MET A 236 8.22 2.07 -8.11
N LEU A 237 8.74 1.15 -7.32
CA LEU A 237 8.20 -0.20 -7.16
C LEU A 237 7.47 -0.28 -5.82
N ASP A 238 6.23 -0.73 -5.84
CA ASP A 238 5.41 -0.99 -4.65
C ASP A 238 5.35 -2.50 -4.40
N GLU A 239 6.01 -2.96 -3.32
CA GLU A 239 6.19 -4.37 -2.97
C GLU A 239 5.50 -4.75 -1.65
#